data_5fa4fe46d1de153e842b044ed70b68a8
#
_entry.id   5fa4fe46d1de153e842b044ed70b68a8
#
_cell.length_a   1.000
_cell.length_b   1.000
_cell.length_c   1.000
_cell.angle_alpha   90.00
_cell.angle_beta   90.00
_cell.angle_gamma   90.00
#
_symmetry.space_group_name_H-M   'P 1'
#
loop_
_entity.id
_entity.type
_entity.pdbx_description
1 polymer ?
#
loop_
_entity_poly.entity_id
_entity_poly.type
_entity_poly.pdbx_seq_one_letter_code
_entity_poly.pdbx_strand_id
1 'polypeptide(L)'
;MRLISWNVNGLRSCLGKGFLDFCAFADADVICLQETKMRPEQAEFDLPGYERYWNSADKVGYSGTAVFTRQTPLSVTYDFGKEVHRHEGRVITAEYPEFYLVCCYTPNSKDQLSRLDYRMEWEDDIREYLMALDEKKPVVYCGDLNVAHQEIDLKNPKTNRMNPGFSDEERAKMTQLLASGFADTFRTLYPDRTGAYSWWSYRFHAREKNAGWRIDYFIVSERLLPRVKNADIWPEITGSDHCPVVLELDEA
;
A
#
# COMPACT_ATOMS: atom_id res chain seq x y z
N MET A 1 -16.62 5.78 6.08
CA MET A 1 -15.79 5.79 4.86
C MET A 1 -14.98 4.51 4.77
N ARG A 2 -15.00 3.82 3.61
CA ARG A 2 -14.22 2.59 3.37
C ARG A 2 -13.12 2.85 2.34
N LEU A 3 -11.88 2.55 2.71
CA LEU A 3 -10.71 2.66 1.85
C LEU A 3 -10.13 1.26 1.61
N ILE A 4 -9.71 1.01 0.36
CA ILE A 4 -9.06 -0.24 -0.04
C ILE A 4 -7.69 0.08 -0.62
N SER A 5 -6.71 -0.76 -0.31
CA SER A 5 -5.41 -0.76 -0.97
C SER A 5 -5.10 -2.15 -1.52
N TRP A 6 -4.69 -2.22 -2.78
CA TRP A 6 -4.39 -3.47 -3.44
C TRP A 6 -3.25 -3.34 -4.46
N ASN A 7 -2.17 -4.07 -4.25
CA ASN A 7 -1.19 -4.31 -5.30
C ASN A 7 -1.77 -5.31 -6.30
N VAL A 8 -2.09 -4.86 -7.50
CA VAL A 8 -2.77 -5.66 -8.54
C VAL A 8 -1.82 -6.43 -9.46
N ASN A 9 -0.50 -6.23 -9.30
CA ASN A 9 0.54 -6.87 -10.09
C ASN A 9 0.23 -6.88 -11.60
N GLY A 10 -0.14 -5.70 -12.11
CA GLY A 10 -0.61 -5.48 -13.47
C GLY A 10 -2.14 -5.40 -13.56
N LEU A 11 -2.69 -4.18 -13.60
CA LEU A 11 -4.12 -3.95 -13.60
C LEU A 11 -4.82 -4.61 -14.79
N ARG A 12 -4.20 -4.60 -15.98
CA ARG A 12 -4.77 -5.27 -17.16
C ARG A 12 -5.01 -6.75 -16.92
N SER A 13 -4.05 -7.44 -16.30
CA SER A 13 -4.21 -8.86 -15.93
C SER A 13 -5.29 -9.04 -14.86
N CYS A 14 -5.34 -8.15 -13.89
CA CYS A 14 -6.31 -8.20 -12.79
C CYS A 14 -7.74 -7.94 -13.28
N LEU A 15 -7.92 -7.05 -14.27
CA LEU A 15 -9.22 -6.83 -14.94
C LEU A 15 -9.79 -8.13 -15.52
N GLY A 16 -8.97 -8.92 -16.20
CA GLY A 16 -9.37 -10.22 -16.72
C GLY A 16 -9.65 -11.30 -15.66
N LYS A 17 -9.39 -11.00 -14.39
CA LYS A 17 -9.55 -11.91 -13.24
C LYS A 17 -10.58 -11.42 -12.21
N GLY A 18 -11.49 -10.51 -12.61
CA GLY A 18 -12.61 -10.09 -11.79
C GLY A 18 -12.40 -8.80 -10.99
N PHE A 19 -11.47 -7.93 -11.39
CA PHE A 19 -11.24 -6.65 -10.70
C PHE A 19 -12.49 -5.78 -10.61
N LEU A 20 -13.31 -5.69 -11.68
CA LEU A 20 -14.54 -4.89 -11.65
C LEU A 20 -15.62 -5.50 -10.74
N ASP A 21 -15.73 -6.82 -10.72
CA ASP A 21 -16.64 -7.51 -9.78
C ASP A 21 -16.21 -7.27 -8.33
N PHE A 22 -14.90 -7.29 -8.09
CA PHE A 22 -14.34 -6.91 -6.79
C PHE A 22 -14.68 -5.46 -6.43
N CYS A 23 -14.54 -4.49 -7.33
CA CYS A 23 -14.89 -3.09 -7.06
C CYS A 23 -16.38 -2.93 -6.70
N ALA A 24 -17.27 -3.65 -7.40
CA ALA A 24 -18.70 -3.65 -7.10
C ALA A 24 -19.00 -4.30 -5.74
N PHE A 25 -18.35 -5.42 -5.41
CA PHE A 25 -18.49 -6.10 -4.12
C PHE A 25 -17.97 -5.25 -2.95
N ALA A 26 -16.79 -4.66 -3.11
CA ALA A 26 -16.13 -3.90 -2.06
C ALA A 26 -16.88 -2.62 -1.68
N ASP A 27 -17.59 -2.03 -2.65
CA ASP A 27 -18.36 -0.79 -2.48
C ASP A 27 -17.57 0.28 -1.69
N ALA A 28 -16.31 0.48 -2.10
CA ALA A 28 -15.39 1.36 -1.40
C ALA A 28 -15.55 2.81 -1.82
N ASP A 29 -15.30 3.74 -0.91
CA ASP A 29 -15.22 5.17 -1.22
C ASP A 29 -13.94 5.51 -1.97
N VAL A 30 -12.84 4.83 -1.64
CA VAL A 30 -11.53 5.01 -2.28
C VAL A 30 -10.85 3.67 -2.48
N ILE A 31 -10.23 3.49 -3.66
CA ILE A 31 -9.44 2.31 -4.03
C ILE A 31 -8.05 2.79 -4.46
N CYS A 32 -7.05 2.39 -3.70
CA CYS A 32 -5.63 2.66 -3.97
C CYS A 32 -4.99 1.43 -4.60
N LEU A 33 -4.34 1.60 -5.74
CA LEU A 33 -3.71 0.52 -6.48
C LEU A 33 -2.20 0.72 -6.58
N GLN A 34 -1.46 -0.39 -6.48
CA GLN A 34 -0.03 -0.43 -6.70
C GLN A 34 0.28 -1.44 -7.81
N GLU A 35 1.41 -1.27 -8.47
CA GLU A 35 1.83 -2.03 -9.65
C GLU A 35 0.75 -2.09 -10.75
N THR A 36 0.21 -0.94 -11.13
CA THR A 36 -0.75 -0.87 -12.24
C THR A 36 -0.13 -1.32 -13.56
N LYS A 37 1.17 -1.08 -13.76
CA LYS A 37 1.97 -1.49 -14.93
C LYS A 37 1.34 -1.06 -16.27
N MET A 38 0.55 0.00 -16.25
CA MET A 38 -0.12 0.54 -17.44
C MET A 38 -0.26 2.06 -17.33
N ARG A 39 -0.52 2.69 -18.47
CA ARG A 39 -0.83 4.11 -18.57
C ARG A 39 -2.35 4.33 -18.63
N PRO A 40 -2.86 5.52 -18.24
CA PRO A 40 -4.29 5.83 -18.27
C PRO A 40 -4.95 5.56 -19.61
N GLU A 41 -4.25 5.87 -20.71
CA GLU A 41 -4.75 5.70 -22.09
C GLU A 41 -4.98 4.22 -22.46
N GLN A 42 -4.41 3.29 -21.71
CA GLN A 42 -4.56 1.84 -21.91
C GLN A 42 -5.71 1.26 -21.06
N ALA A 43 -6.35 2.10 -20.23
CA ALA A 43 -7.41 1.69 -19.31
C ALA A 43 -8.78 1.65 -20.03
N GLU A 44 -9.00 0.62 -20.82
CA GLU A 44 -10.27 0.37 -21.53
C GLU A 44 -11.28 -0.34 -20.59
N PHE A 45 -11.69 0.34 -19.51
CA PHE A 45 -12.75 -0.15 -18.63
C PHE A 45 -13.54 1.01 -18.04
N ASP A 46 -14.78 0.75 -17.70
CA ASP A 46 -15.65 1.72 -17.03
C ASP A 46 -15.76 1.38 -15.53
N LEU A 47 -15.68 2.41 -14.70
CA LEU A 47 -15.89 2.35 -13.26
C LEU A 47 -16.74 3.57 -12.84
N PRO A 48 -18.07 3.48 -13.05
CA PRO A 48 -18.98 4.60 -12.82
C PRO A 48 -18.92 5.10 -11.37
N GLY A 49 -18.95 6.41 -11.22
CA GLY A 49 -18.94 7.07 -9.91
C GLY A 49 -17.55 7.24 -9.29
N TYR A 50 -16.49 6.86 -9.98
CA TYR A 50 -15.13 7.09 -9.52
C TYR A 50 -14.37 8.05 -10.44
N GLU A 51 -13.76 9.06 -9.85
CA GLU A 51 -12.65 9.80 -10.45
C GLU A 51 -11.38 8.97 -10.34
N ARG A 52 -10.49 9.08 -11.33
CA ARG A 52 -9.30 8.23 -11.44
C ARG A 52 -8.05 9.08 -11.59
N TYR A 53 -7.11 8.90 -10.67
CA TYR A 53 -5.81 9.56 -10.65
C TYR A 53 -4.70 8.53 -10.82
N TRP A 54 -3.73 8.80 -11.70
CA TRP A 54 -2.70 7.86 -12.10
C TRP A 54 -1.32 8.47 -11.97
N ASN A 55 -0.37 7.71 -11.44
CA ASN A 55 1.05 8.02 -11.49
C ASN A 55 1.76 6.83 -12.13
N SER A 56 2.12 6.96 -13.41
CA SER A 56 2.75 5.89 -14.18
C SER A 56 4.26 6.07 -14.19
N ALA A 57 5.00 4.95 -14.16
CA ALA A 57 6.45 4.99 -14.36
C ALA A 57 6.79 5.40 -15.80
N ASP A 58 7.97 6.00 -15.98
CA ASP A 58 8.52 6.28 -17.31
C ASP A 58 8.75 5.00 -18.10
N LYS A 59 9.21 3.96 -17.40
CA LYS A 59 9.38 2.63 -17.96
C LYS A 59 8.04 1.93 -18.16
N VAL A 60 7.72 1.60 -19.40
CA VAL A 60 6.48 0.91 -19.76
C VAL A 60 6.38 -0.46 -19.09
N GLY A 61 5.20 -0.79 -18.56
CA GLY A 61 4.93 -2.09 -17.93
C GLY A 61 5.62 -2.31 -16.58
N TYR A 62 6.03 -1.24 -15.91
CA TYR A 62 6.75 -1.27 -14.63
C TYR A 62 6.07 -0.37 -13.61
N SER A 63 6.02 -0.80 -12.32
CA SER A 63 5.52 0.01 -11.20
C SER A 63 4.15 0.67 -11.49
N GLY A 64 3.96 1.91 -11.09
CA GLY A 64 2.73 2.68 -11.29
C GLY A 64 1.74 2.52 -10.13
N THR A 65 1.14 3.65 -9.75
CA THR A 65 0.08 3.72 -8.74
C THR A 65 -1.16 4.37 -9.33
N ALA A 66 -2.33 4.09 -8.74
CA ALA A 66 -3.57 4.77 -9.08
C ALA A 66 -4.45 4.94 -7.84
N VAL A 67 -5.24 6.00 -7.83
CA VAL A 67 -6.29 6.25 -6.83
C VAL A 67 -7.60 6.45 -7.56
N PHE A 68 -8.58 5.61 -7.24
CA PHE A 68 -9.96 5.72 -7.71
C PHE A 68 -10.82 6.17 -6.52
N THR A 69 -11.57 7.24 -6.66
CA THR A 69 -12.29 7.85 -5.55
C THR A 69 -13.67 8.35 -5.96
N ARG A 70 -14.66 8.15 -5.08
CA ARG A 70 -16.01 8.69 -5.26
C ARG A 70 -16.13 10.16 -4.82
N GLN A 71 -15.27 10.56 -3.89
CA GLN A 71 -15.23 11.93 -3.41
C GLN A 71 -14.08 12.69 -4.09
N THR A 72 -14.39 13.76 -4.80
CA THR A 72 -13.37 14.64 -5.42
C THR A 72 -12.41 15.18 -4.37
N PRO A 73 -11.10 14.91 -4.46
CA PRO A 73 -10.11 15.49 -3.55
C PRO A 73 -10.00 17.00 -3.73
N LEU A 74 -9.60 17.71 -2.66
CA LEU A 74 -9.28 19.15 -2.72
C LEU A 74 -8.05 19.41 -3.61
N SER A 75 -7.09 18.52 -3.57
CA SER A 75 -5.90 18.52 -4.42
C SER A 75 -5.34 17.13 -4.60
N VAL A 76 -4.60 16.90 -5.68
CA VAL A 76 -3.84 15.67 -5.92
C VAL A 76 -2.43 16.05 -6.33
N THR A 77 -1.44 15.43 -5.67
CA THR A 77 -0.03 15.58 -6.01
C THR A 77 0.61 14.23 -6.26
N TYR A 78 1.66 14.23 -7.08
CA TYR A 78 2.36 13.03 -7.50
C TYR A 78 3.80 13.09 -7.00
N ASP A 79 4.28 11.94 -6.51
CA ASP A 79 5.57 11.81 -5.85
C ASP A 79 5.64 12.70 -4.59
N PHE A 80 6.85 13.00 -4.09
CA PHE A 80 7.00 13.84 -2.89
C PHE A 80 8.18 14.80 -2.99
N GLY A 81 8.43 15.31 -4.21
CA GLY A 81 9.30 16.45 -4.46
C GLY A 81 10.80 16.15 -4.61
N LYS A 82 11.24 14.92 -4.40
CA LYS A 82 12.63 14.49 -4.59
C LYS A 82 12.83 13.93 -6.00
N GLU A 83 13.76 14.49 -6.77
CA GLU A 83 14.00 14.10 -8.17
C GLU A 83 14.39 12.62 -8.30
N VAL A 84 15.18 12.11 -7.35
CA VAL A 84 15.64 10.70 -7.33
C VAL A 84 14.47 9.69 -7.28
N HIS A 85 13.29 10.12 -6.86
CA HIS A 85 12.10 9.27 -6.69
C HIS A 85 11.03 9.44 -7.79
N ARG A 86 11.21 10.38 -8.74
CA ARG A 86 10.13 10.81 -9.66
C ARG A 86 9.77 9.83 -10.77
N HIS A 87 10.67 8.97 -11.19
CA HIS A 87 10.51 8.28 -12.48
C HIS A 87 9.79 6.93 -12.41
N GLU A 88 9.39 6.50 -11.21
CA GLU A 88 8.86 5.16 -11.02
C GLU A 88 7.36 5.10 -10.69
N GLY A 89 6.67 6.27 -10.63
CA GLY A 89 5.21 6.32 -10.44
C GLY A 89 4.73 5.66 -9.14
N ARG A 90 5.37 5.99 -8.00
CA ARG A 90 5.20 5.26 -6.75
C ARG A 90 4.28 5.88 -5.72
N VAL A 91 4.00 7.19 -5.83
CA VAL A 91 3.24 7.91 -4.81
C VAL A 91 2.19 8.82 -5.43
N ILE A 92 0.97 8.73 -4.90
CA ILE A 92 -0.11 9.70 -5.14
C ILE A 92 -0.59 10.18 -3.77
N THR A 93 -0.63 11.50 -3.59
CA THR A 93 -1.22 12.13 -2.42
C THR A 93 -2.51 12.83 -2.81
N ALA A 94 -3.64 12.38 -2.26
CA ALA A 94 -4.93 13.02 -2.41
C ALA A 94 -5.30 13.74 -1.11
N GLU A 95 -5.60 15.03 -1.18
CA GLU A 95 -6.04 15.81 -0.04
C GLU A 95 -7.56 15.79 0.07
N TYR A 96 -8.06 15.32 1.20
CA TYR A 96 -9.47 15.42 1.58
C TYR A 96 -9.65 16.51 2.66
N PRO A 97 -10.88 16.95 2.94
CA PRO A 97 -11.11 17.97 3.97
C PRO A 97 -10.50 17.62 5.33
N GLU A 98 -10.48 16.34 5.70
CA GLU A 98 -10.13 15.88 7.04
C GLU A 98 -8.78 15.19 7.15
N PHE A 99 -8.21 14.71 6.05
CA PHE A 99 -6.93 13.97 6.03
C PHE A 99 -6.26 14.04 4.66
N TYR A 100 -4.97 13.71 4.64
CA TYR A 100 -4.24 13.36 3.42
C TYR A 100 -4.25 11.85 3.25
N LEU A 101 -4.58 11.38 2.04
CA LEU A 101 -4.41 9.97 1.65
C LEU A 101 -3.14 9.86 0.79
N VAL A 102 -2.20 9.06 1.23
CA VAL A 102 -0.96 8.78 0.50
C VAL A 102 -0.96 7.32 0.07
N CYS A 103 -1.21 7.07 -1.22
CA CYS A 103 -1.07 5.77 -1.86
C CYS A 103 0.36 5.55 -2.30
N CYS A 104 0.99 4.48 -1.85
CA CYS A 104 2.41 4.23 -2.06
C CYS A 104 2.69 2.81 -2.55
N TYR A 105 3.65 2.69 -3.46
CA TYR A 105 4.34 1.45 -3.81
C TYR A 105 5.83 1.62 -3.49
N THR A 106 6.23 1.16 -2.33
CA THR A 106 7.60 1.27 -1.85
C THR A 106 8.56 0.42 -2.70
N PRO A 107 9.74 0.94 -3.10
CA PRO A 107 10.69 0.17 -3.87
C PRO A 107 11.18 -1.07 -3.12
N ASN A 108 11.20 -2.22 -3.81
CA ASN A 108 11.77 -3.46 -3.29
C ASN A 108 13.30 -3.39 -3.29
N SER A 109 13.94 -3.92 -2.24
CA SER A 109 15.41 -3.96 -2.11
C SER A 109 16.10 -4.93 -3.06
N LYS A 110 15.34 -5.76 -3.78
CA LYS A 110 15.76 -6.77 -4.76
C LYS A 110 16.70 -7.85 -4.22
N ASP A 111 16.94 -8.85 -5.06
CA ASP A 111 17.78 -9.99 -4.70
C ASP A 111 19.14 -9.55 -4.16
N GLN A 112 19.60 -10.24 -3.12
CA GLN A 112 20.83 -9.94 -2.40
C GLN A 112 20.89 -8.50 -1.82
N LEU A 113 19.73 -7.88 -1.60
CA LEU A 113 19.60 -6.50 -1.11
C LEU A 113 20.34 -5.47 -1.98
N SER A 114 20.45 -5.74 -3.29
CA SER A 114 21.23 -4.93 -4.22
C SER A 114 20.74 -3.49 -4.37
N ARG A 115 19.54 -3.18 -3.89
CA ARG A 115 18.96 -1.82 -3.90
C ARG A 115 18.69 -1.30 -2.46
N LEU A 116 19.33 -1.88 -1.45
CA LEU A 116 19.05 -1.54 -0.05
C LEU A 116 19.39 -0.07 0.27
N ASP A 117 20.53 0.43 -0.18
CA ASP A 117 20.94 1.83 0.08
C ASP A 117 19.88 2.82 -0.44
N TYR A 118 19.40 2.64 -1.67
CA TYR A 118 18.31 3.44 -2.21
C TYR A 118 17.01 3.27 -1.43
N ARG A 119 16.70 2.05 -0.99
CA ARG A 119 15.54 1.78 -0.15
C ARG A 119 15.62 2.52 1.19
N MET A 120 16.79 2.62 1.80
CA MET A 120 16.98 3.34 3.05
C MET A 120 16.80 4.85 2.87
N GLU A 121 17.33 5.43 1.79
CA GLU A 121 17.08 6.82 1.43
C GLU A 121 15.57 7.08 1.20
N TRP A 122 14.91 6.21 0.44
CA TRP A 122 13.46 6.27 0.24
C TRP A 122 12.68 6.32 1.55
N GLU A 123 13.00 5.43 2.49
CA GLU A 123 12.29 5.33 3.76
C GLU A 123 12.45 6.59 4.63
N ASP A 124 13.61 7.20 4.63
CA ASP A 124 13.83 8.46 5.34
C ASP A 124 13.05 9.59 4.69
N ASP A 125 13.13 9.71 3.38
CA ASP A 125 12.49 10.76 2.61
C ASP A 125 10.95 10.68 2.68
N ILE A 126 10.37 9.49 2.56
CA ILE A 126 8.91 9.33 2.67
C ILE A 126 8.44 9.60 4.10
N ARG A 127 9.18 9.18 5.12
CA ARG A 127 8.85 9.50 6.52
C ARG A 127 8.82 11.00 6.76
N GLU A 128 9.84 11.74 6.32
CA GLU A 128 9.88 13.20 6.42
C GLU A 128 8.69 13.85 5.72
N TYR A 129 8.34 13.36 4.53
CA TYR A 129 7.18 13.83 3.78
C TYR A 129 5.86 13.60 4.54
N LEU A 130 5.66 12.39 5.09
CA LEU A 130 4.45 12.08 5.86
C LEU A 130 4.35 12.93 7.14
N MET A 131 5.45 13.16 7.84
CA MET A 131 5.50 14.03 9.01
C MET A 131 5.13 15.48 8.66
N ALA A 132 5.65 16.01 7.55
CA ALA A 132 5.31 17.35 7.08
C ALA A 132 3.83 17.51 6.68
N LEU A 133 3.22 16.45 6.14
CA LEU A 133 1.77 16.41 5.90
C LEU A 133 0.99 16.37 7.21
N ASP A 134 1.44 15.55 8.17
CA ASP A 134 0.77 15.39 9.45
C ASP A 134 0.77 16.66 10.32
N GLU A 135 1.75 17.54 10.16
CA GLU A 135 1.72 18.87 10.78
C GLU A 135 0.49 19.69 10.38
N LYS A 136 -0.05 19.47 9.18
CA LYS A 136 -1.18 20.23 8.63
C LYS A 136 -2.50 19.53 8.89
N LYS A 137 -2.56 18.25 8.63
CA LYS A 137 -3.77 17.43 8.62
C LYS A 137 -3.41 15.96 8.85
N PRO A 138 -4.23 15.15 9.55
CA PRO A 138 -3.94 13.71 9.71
C PRO A 138 -3.66 13.03 8.37
N VAL A 139 -2.85 11.99 8.41
CA VAL A 139 -2.44 11.21 7.24
C VAL A 139 -3.00 9.79 7.33
N VAL A 140 -3.50 9.30 6.21
CA VAL A 140 -3.72 7.88 5.93
C VAL A 140 -2.69 7.47 4.88
N TYR A 141 -1.72 6.66 5.27
CA TYR A 141 -0.65 6.14 4.42
C TYR A 141 -0.92 4.67 4.12
N CYS A 142 -1.05 4.31 2.86
CA CYS A 142 -1.38 2.94 2.48
C CYS A 142 -0.61 2.46 1.26
N GLY A 143 -0.54 1.18 1.12
CA GLY A 143 0.02 0.53 -0.07
C GLY A 143 0.85 -0.70 0.24
N ASP A 144 1.53 -1.17 -0.79
CA ASP A 144 2.57 -2.18 -0.68
C ASP A 144 3.86 -1.51 -0.21
N LEU A 145 4.16 -1.68 1.07
CA LEU A 145 5.34 -1.10 1.71
C LEU A 145 6.57 -2.01 1.64
N ASN A 146 6.44 -3.16 0.99
CA ASN A 146 7.55 -4.10 0.74
C ASN A 146 8.37 -4.43 2.01
N VAL A 147 7.71 -4.54 3.16
CA VAL A 147 8.33 -4.96 4.42
C VAL A 147 7.34 -5.69 5.32
N ALA A 148 7.72 -6.85 5.85
CA ALA A 148 7.08 -7.46 7.00
C ALA A 148 7.75 -6.89 8.26
N HIS A 149 7.00 -6.18 9.11
CA HIS A 149 7.60 -5.42 10.21
C HIS A 149 8.13 -6.34 11.31
N GLN A 150 7.31 -7.27 11.79
CA GLN A 150 7.64 -8.15 12.91
C GLN A 150 7.65 -9.63 12.48
N GLU A 151 8.20 -10.50 13.30
CA GLU A 151 8.21 -11.95 13.02
C GLU A 151 6.82 -12.55 12.85
N ILE A 152 5.80 -11.97 13.48
CA ILE A 152 4.40 -12.38 13.32
C ILE A 152 3.84 -12.04 11.92
N ASP A 153 4.49 -11.16 11.18
CA ASP A 153 4.04 -10.66 9.88
C ASP A 153 4.46 -11.53 8.68
N LEU A 154 5.15 -12.65 8.93
CA LEU A 154 5.46 -13.63 7.88
C LEU A 154 5.54 -15.06 8.44
N LYS A 155 5.32 -16.02 7.55
CA LYS A 155 5.25 -17.45 7.94
C LYS A 155 6.57 -18.01 8.44
N ASN A 156 7.70 -17.66 7.84
CA ASN A 156 9.00 -18.27 8.10
C ASN A 156 10.06 -17.20 8.42
N PRO A 157 9.99 -16.49 9.56
CA PRO A 157 10.87 -15.37 9.86
C PRO A 157 12.36 -15.76 9.91
N LYS A 158 12.69 -16.90 10.51
CA LYS A 158 14.08 -17.31 10.69
C LYS A 158 14.83 -17.52 9.36
N THR A 159 14.16 -18.13 8.38
CA THR A 159 14.77 -18.41 7.07
C THR A 159 14.73 -17.22 6.11
N ASN A 160 13.94 -16.22 6.43
CA ASN A 160 13.77 -15.02 5.60
C ASN A 160 14.50 -13.79 6.15
N ARG A 161 15.16 -13.89 7.29
CA ARG A 161 16.02 -12.82 7.79
C ARG A 161 17.07 -12.45 6.73
N MET A 162 17.22 -11.17 6.44
CA MET A 162 18.07 -10.64 5.38
C MET A 162 17.60 -10.90 3.93
N ASN A 163 16.38 -11.42 3.74
CA ASN A 163 15.74 -11.37 2.43
C ASN A 163 15.07 -10.00 2.21
N PRO A 164 14.93 -9.55 0.95
CA PRO A 164 14.18 -8.33 0.64
C PRO A 164 12.80 -8.33 1.30
N GLY A 165 12.47 -7.23 1.98
CA GLY A 165 11.23 -7.11 2.75
C GLY A 165 11.29 -7.64 4.19
N PHE A 166 12.42 -8.25 4.61
CA PHE A 166 12.61 -8.69 6.00
C PHE A 166 14.07 -8.53 6.48
N SER A 167 14.81 -7.60 5.90
CA SER A 167 16.12 -7.21 6.44
C SER A 167 15.94 -6.41 7.74
N ASP A 168 16.96 -6.46 8.58
CA ASP A 168 16.94 -5.72 9.85
C ASP A 168 16.81 -4.21 9.60
N GLU A 169 17.40 -3.71 8.52
CA GLU A 169 17.37 -2.30 8.11
C GLU A 169 15.95 -1.87 7.68
N GLU A 170 15.28 -2.63 6.81
CA GLU A 170 13.91 -2.34 6.37
C GLU A 170 12.93 -2.35 7.54
N ARG A 171 13.04 -3.33 8.44
CA ARG A 171 12.23 -3.44 9.65
C ARG A 171 12.48 -2.26 10.61
N ALA A 172 13.74 -1.84 10.75
CA ALA A 172 14.10 -0.67 11.56
C ALA A 172 13.48 0.62 11.02
N LYS A 173 13.43 0.81 9.69
CA LYS A 173 12.77 1.96 9.07
C LYS A 173 11.26 1.97 9.33
N MET A 174 10.59 0.83 9.28
CA MET A 174 9.18 0.75 9.67
C MET A 174 8.99 1.12 11.15
N THR A 175 9.85 0.63 12.03
CA THR A 175 9.83 1.01 13.46
C THR A 175 10.01 2.52 13.64
N GLN A 176 10.93 3.15 12.90
CA GLN A 176 11.14 4.59 12.94
C GLN A 176 9.91 5.38 12.43
N LEU A 177 9.29 4.91 11.36
CA LEU A 177 8.05 5.51 10.84
C LEU A 177 6.96 5.50 11.93
N LEU A 178 6.70 4.35 12.53
CA LEU A 178 5.68 4.22 13.57
C LEU A 178 6.01 5.07 14.80
N ALA A 179 7.30 5.15 15.21
CA ALA A 179 7.74 6.01 16.31
C ALA A 179 7.64 7.53 16.02
N SER A 180 7.37 7.90 14.76
CA SER A 180 7.22 9.30 14.35
C SER A 180 5.77 9.83 14.42
N GLY A 181 4.89 9.18 15.20
CA GLY A 181 3.50 9.59 15.40
C GLY A 181 2.49 8.88 14.50
N PHE A 182 2.85 7.71 14.00
CA PHE A 182 2.01 6.88 13.13
C PHE A 182 1.73 5.52 13.74
N ALA A 183 0.62 4.91 13.35
CA ALA A 183 0.19 3.60 13.84
C ALA A 183 -0.21 2.66 12.70
N ASP A 184 0.22 1.41 12.80
CA ASP A 184 -0.25 0.30 11.99
C ASP A 184 -1.66 -0.10 12.46
N THR A 185 -2.66 0.22 11.68
CA THR A 185 -4.07 0.04 12.06
C THR A 185 -4.42 -1.42 12.32
N PHE A 186 -3.91 -2.34 11.50
CA PHE A 186 -4.18 -3.76 11.68
C PHE A 186 -3.56 -4.29 12.98
N ARG A 187 -2.30 -3.97 13.25
CA ARG A 187 -1.63 -4.41 14.50
C ARG A 187 -2.16 -3.70 15.75
N THR A 188 -2.68 -2.50 15.61
CA THR A 188 -3.36 -1.82 16.71
C THR A 188 -4.64 -2.55 17.12
N LEU A 189 -5.43 -3.00 16.15
CA LEU A 189 -6.68 -3.72 16.42
C LEU A 189 -6.46 -5.21 16.74
N TYR A 190 -5.47 -5.82 16.11
CA TYR A 190 -5.21 -7.25 16.19
C TYR A 190 -3.73 -7.55 16.50
N PRO A 191 -3.23 -7.18 17.70
CA PRO A 191 -1.80 -7.28 18.03
C PRO A 191 -1.25 -8.70 17.94
N ASP A 192 -2.05 -9.70 18.27
CA ASP A 192 -1.62 -11.11 18.37
C ASP A 192 -2.15 -12.01 17.26
N ARG A 193 -2.83 -11.46 16.24
CA ARG A 193 -3.40 -12.25 15.15
C ARG A 193 -2.31 -12.78 14.23
N THR A 194 -2.06 -14.09 14.32
CA THR A 194 -1.10 -14.82 13.48
C THR A 194 -1.72 -15.23 12.14
N GLY A 195 -0.88 -15.54 11.14
CA GLY A 195 -1.32 -16.07 9.85
C GLY A 195 -2.09 -15.07 8.99
N ALA A 196 -2.06 -13.79 9.35
CA ALA A 196 -2.69 -12.71 8.61
C ALA A 196 -1.66 -12.11 7.63
N TYR A 197 -1.78 -12.48 6.38
CA TYR A 197 -0.85 -12.10 5.32
C TYR A 197 -1.58 -11.45 4.15
N SER A 198 -0.85 -10.61 3.40
CA SER A 198 -1.38 -9.88 2.25
C SER A 198 -0.73 -10.28 0.92
N TRP A 199 0.40 -10.97 0.98
CA TRP A 199 1.17 -11.42 -0.19
C TRP A 199 1.65 -12.86 -0.05
N TRP A 200 1.66 -13.60 -1.18
CA TRP A 200 2.18 -14.96 -1.29
C TRP A 200 2.93 -15.13 -2.61
N SER A 201 4.12 -15.72 -2.55
CA SER A 201 4.84 -16.08 -3.77
C SER A 201 3.99 -17.01 -4.64
N TYR A 202 4.07 -16.85 -5.96
CA TYR A 202 3.48 -17.82 -6.91
C TYR A 202 4.15 -19.19 -6.85
N ARG A 203 5.32 -19.31 -6.23
CA ARG A 203 6.07 -20.54 -6.13
C ARG A 203 5.58 -21.43 -4.98
N PHE A 204 5.71 -22.73 -5.15
CA PHE A 204 5.52 -23.75 -4.11
C PHE A 204 4.12 -23.78 -3.47
N HIS A 205 3.09 -23.35 -4.19
CA HIS A 205 1.71 -23.28 -3.67
C HIS A 205 1.63 -22.48 -2.35
N ALA A 206 2.36 -21.37 -2.28
CA ALA A 206 2.52 -20.61 -1.04
C ALA A 206 1.18 -20.10 -0.49
N ARG A 207 0.27 -19.62 -1.37
CA ARG A 207 -1.05 -19.12 -0.94
C ARG A 207 -1.93 -20.21 -0.36
N GLU A 208 -1.98 -21.39 -0.98
CA GLU A 208 -2.74 -22.55 -0.50
C GLU A 208 -2.26 -23.02 0.87
N LYS A 209 -0.96 -22.95 1.13
CA LYS A 209 -0.32 -23.29 2.41
C LYS A 209 -0.30 -22.15 3.42
N ASN A 210 -0.84 -21.00 3.05
CA ASN A 210 -0.72 -19.75 3.79
C ASN A 210 0.72 -19.44 4.22
N ALA A 211 1.70 -19.68 3.34
CA ALA A 211 3.08 -19.29 3.53
C ALA A 211 3.32 -17.89 2.99
N GLY A 212 2.70 -16.92 3.64
CA GLY A 212 2.62 -15.54 3.18
C GLY A 212 3.37 -14.55 4.06
N TRP A 213 3.29 -13.29 3.63
CA TRP A 213 3.84 -12.11 4.28
C TRP A 213 2.79 -11.01 4.35
N ARG A 214 2.75 -10.24 5.43
CA ARG A 214 1.97 -9.00 5.52
C ARG A 214 2.89 -7.84 5.18
N ILE A 215 2.75 -7.34 3.97
CA ILE A 215 3.57 -6.24 3.41
C ILE A 215 2.73 -5.08 2.86
N ASP A 216 1.41 -5.24 2.84
CA ASP A 216 0.45 -4.19 2.50
C ASP A 216 -0.18 -3.65 3.78
N TYR A 217 -0.29 -2.32 3.87
CA TYR A 217 -0.65 -1.64 5.11
C TYR A 217 -1.65 -0.52 4.90
N PHE A 218 -2.40 -0.24 5.97
CA PHE A 218 -2.93 1.07 6.29
C PHE A 218 -2.27 1.57 7.58
N ILE A 219 -1.46 2.60 7.44
CA ILE A 219 -0.82 3.32 8.55
C ILE A 219 -1.48 4.68 8.66
N VAL A 220 -1.83 5.10 9.86
CA VAL A 220 -2.50 6.39 10.08
C VAL A 220 -1.76 7.22 11.11
N SER A 221 -1.92 8.55 11.04
CA SER A 221 -1.53 9.42 12.16
C SER A 221 -2.18 8.94 13.45
N GLU A 222 -1.44 8.85 14.55
CA GLU A 222 -1.98 8.36 15.85
C GLU A 222 -3.25 9.10 16.26
N ARG A 223 -3.35 10.41 15.99
CA ARG A 223 -4.54 11.22 16.27
C ARG A 223 -5.77 10.84 15.45
N LEU A 224 -5.62 10.03 14.39
CA LEU A 224 -6.73 9.50 13.60
C LEU A 224 -7.21 8.13 14.11
N LEU A 225 -6.44 7.44 14.95
CA LEU A 225 -6.80 6.12 15.51
C LEU A 225 -8.20 6.06 16.13
N PRO A 226 -8.69 7.08 16.88
CA PRO A 226 -10.04 7.03 17.44
C PRO A 226 -11.16 6.91 16.40
N ARG A 227 -10.88 7.23 15.13
CA ARG A 227 -11.83 7.11 14.02
C ARG A 227 -11.68 5.80 13.25
N VAL A 228 -10.69 4.99 13.56
CA VAL A 228 -10.51 3.67 12.92
C VAL A 228 -11.53 2.70 13.48
N LYS A 229 -12.51 2.38 12.66
CA LYS A 229 -13.58 1.43 12.99
C LYS A 229 -13.16 -0.02 12.73
N ASN A 230 -12.46 -0.24 11.63
CA ASN A 230 -11.98 -1.57 11.24
C ASN A 230 -10.73 -1.45 10.37
N ALA A 231 -9.86 -2.46 10.47
CA ALA A 231 -8.75 -2.70 9.56
C ALA A 231 -8.72 -4.20 9.26
N ASP A 232 -8.75 -4.57 7.99
CA ASP A 232 -8.88 -5.97 7.59
C ASP A 232 -7.98 -6.33 6.41
N ILE A 233 -7.82 -7.62 6.20
CA ILE A 233 -7.11 -8.23 5.07
C ILE A 233 -8.08 -9.24 4.45
N TRP A 234 -8.25 -9.21 3.13
CA TRP A 234 -9.19 -10.08 2.42
C TRP A 234 -8.47 -11.15 1.58
N PRO A 235 -7.92 -12.20 2.21
CA PRO A 235 -7.09 -13.21 1.53
C PRO A 235 -7.86 -14.07 0.51
N GLU A 236 -9.18 -14.12 0.59
CA GLU A 236 -10.05 -14.83 -0.35
C GLU A 236 -10.17 -14.13 -1.70
N ILE A 237 -9.87 -12.83 -1.79
CA ILE A 237 -9.89 -12.09 -3.04
C ILE A 237 -8.64 -12.43 -3.84
N THR A 238 -8.87 -12.96 -5.04
CA THR A 238 -7.81 -13.40 -5.96
C THR A 238 -7.70 -12.45 -7.16
N GLY A 239 -6.71 -12.66 -8.02
CA GLY A 239 -6.44 -11.83 -9.21
C GLY A 239 -5.03 -11.27 -9.23
N SER A 240 -4.37 -11.22 -8.08
CA SER A 240 -2.97 -10.84 -7.88
C SER A 240 -2.30 -11.82 -6.91
N ASP A 241 -1.00 -11.77 -6.77
CA ASP A 241 -0.23 -12.41 -5.69
C ASP A 241 -0.36 -11.69 -4.35
N HIS A 242 -0.90 -10.47 -4.37
CA HIS A 242 -1.41 -9.79 -3.19
C HIS A 242 -2.92 -9.94 -3.07
N CYS A 243 -3.45 -9.74 -1.86
CA CYS A 243 -4.87 -9.52 -1.63
C CYS A 243 -5.13 -8.08 -1.16
N PRO A 244 -6.37 -7.59 -1.26
CA PRO A 244 -6.72 -6.27 -0.74
C PRO A 244 -6.56 -6.17 0.76
N VAL A 245 -6.13 -5.00 1.24
CA VAL A 245 -6.25 -4.56 2.63
C VAL A 245 -7.27 -3.43 2.72
N VAL A 246 -7.95 -3.35 3.85
CA VAL A 246 -9.13 -2.49 4.05
C VAL A 246 -8.97 -1.65 5.29
N LEU A 247 -9.37 -0.39 5.20
CA LEU A 247 -9.54 0.52 6.34
C LEU A 247 -10.96 1.08 6.33
N GLU A 248 -11.63 1.01 7.46
CA GLU A 248 -12.90 1.70 7.67
C GLU A 248 -12.72 2.80 8.72
N LEU A 249 -13.09 4.01 8.34
CA LEU A 249 -13.10 5.18 9.21
C LEU A 249 -14.54 5.58 9.53
N ASP A 250 -14.79 5.97 10.78
CA ASP A 250 -16.03 6.65 11.12
C ASP A 250 -16.13 7.99 10.37
N GLU A 251 -17.33 8.39 10.04
CA GLU A 251 -17.60 9.74 9.53
C GLU A 251 -17.30 10.76 10.63
N ALA A 252 -16.89 11.96 10.22
CA ALA A 252 -16.58 13.03 11.16
C ALA A 252 -17.85 13.67 11.73
#